data_2b6c088c47042784eb20c79c5ebddb5a
#
_entry.id   2b6c088c47042784eb20c79c5ebddb5a
#
_cell.length_a   1.000
_cell.length_b   1.000
_cell.length_c   1.000
_cell.angle_alpha   90.00
_cell.angle_beta   90.00
_cell.angle_gamma   90.00
#
_symmetry.space_group_name_H-M   'P 1'
#
loop_
_entity.id
_entity.type
_entity.pdbx_description
1 polymer ?
#
loop_
_entity_poly.entity_id
_entity_poly.type
_entity_poly.pdbx_seq_one_letter_code
_entity_poly.pdbx_strand_id
1 'polypeptide(L)'
;PSDSRIDPYSALRGFKRAAIDLGVEYKKDRVVDINHDHRRVNSVKLESGTFIPVDIIINAANCWAPDICKMVGMKVPIEPVRRQTFYFNMEKEIEKFPAIRDHNGLSVRPDGAGFIAGKTAVGGKKGFNWELDYREFETELWHLMASRSPFFETIKYKGGWVGHYDQCLLDGNPILGPWENGLSNFILAAGFSGHGLQHAPAISLALSEQINYGEAKSFDLSR
;
A
#
# COMPACT_ATOMS: atom_id res chain seq x y z
N PRO A 1 15.54 -7.74 18.69
CA PRO A 1 14.87 -6.84 17.79
C PRO A 1 13.51 -6.55 18.38
N SER A 2 13.20 -5.29 18.58
CA SER A 2 11.89 -4.87 19.07
C SER A 2 11.05 -4.52 17.86
N ASP A 3 9.95 -5.24 17.61
CA ASP A 3 8.93 -4.80 16.70
C ASP A 3 8.40 -3.45 17.17
N SER A 4 8.32 -2.50 16.25
CA SER A 4 7.79 -1.17 16.53
C SER A 4 6.60 -0.88 15.62
N ARG A 5 5.73 -0.02 16.10
CA ARG A 5 4.56 0.46 15.37
C ARG A 5 4.71 1.94 15.09
N ILE A 6 4.40 2.34 13.88
CA ILE A 6 4.36 3.74 13.48
C ILE A 6 2.93 4.10 13.08
N ASP A 7 2.51 5.33 13.37
CA ASP A 7 1.29 5.88 12.81
C ASP A 7 1.52 6.19 11.32
N PRO A 8 0.79 5.53 10.40
CA PRO A 8 1.06 5.64 8.98
C PRO A 8 0.76 7.03 8.41
N TYR A 9 -0.22 7.73 8.98
CA TYR A 9 -0.57 9.07 8.55
C TYR A 9 0.49 10.09 8.93
N SER A 10 1.00 10.02 10.16
CA SER A 10 2.10 10.87 10.63
C SER A 10 3.38 10.61 9.87
N ALA A 11 3.69 9.34 9.58
CA ALA A 11 4.84 8.96 8.76
C ALA A 11 4.74 9.56 7.35
N LEU A 12 3.60 9.38 6.67
CA LEU A 12 3.37 9.95 5.35
C LEU A 12 3.52 11.48 5.33
N ARG A 13 2.95 12.16 6.32
CA ARG A 13 3.09 13.62 6.45
C ARG A 13 4.54 14.04 6.68
N GLY A 14 5.28 13.30 7.50
CA GLY A 14 6.69 13.57 7.75
C GLY A 14 7.53 13.46 6.47
N PHE A 15 7.41 12.37 5.74
CA PHE A 15 8.09 12.18 4.45
C PHE A 15 7.71 13.25 3.43
N LYS A 16 6.40 13.54 3.31
CA LYS A 16 5.93 14.60 2.40
C LYS A 16 6.54 15.94 2.74
N ARG A 17 6.55 16.31 4.04
CA ARG A 17 7.14 17.57 4.50
C ARG A 17 8.61 17.66 4.17
N ALA A 18 9.38 16.63 4.52
CA ALA A 18 10.81 16.59 4.23
C ALA A 18 11.10 16.68 2.73
N ALA A 19 10.32 16.01 1.89
CA ALA A 19 10.48 16.10 0.44
C ALA A 19 10.24 17.53 -0.09
N ILE A 20 9.18 18.20 0.39
CA ILE A 20 8.87 19.59 0.01
C ILE A 20 9.99 20.53 0.48
N ASP A 21 10.48 20.38 1.70
CA ASP A 21 11.57 21.18 2.26
C ASP A 21 12.88 21.00 1.47
N LEU A 22 13.04 19.87 0.77
CA LEU A 22 14.13 19.58 -0.17
C LEU A 22 13.85 20.04 -1.62
N GLY A 23 12.74 20.74 -1.87
CA GLY A 23 12.41 21.30 -3.18
C GLY A 23 11.52 20.43 -4.07
N VAL A 24 10.97 19.31 -3.55
CA VAL A 24 10.02 18.50 -4.31
C VAL A 24 8.69 19.24 -4.46
N GLU A 25 8.24 19.37 -5.70
CA GLU A 25 6.93 19.95 -6.01
C GLU A 25 5.84 18.87 -5.88
N TYR A 26 4.83 19.16 -5.07
CA TYR A 26 3.71 18.24 -4.85
C TYR A 26 2.44 18.78 -5.50
N LYS A 27 1.99 18.12 -6.56
CA LYS A 27 0.77 18.51 -7.29
C LYS A 27 -0.40 17.61 -6.90
N LYS A 28 -1.52 18.23 -6.58
CA LYS A 28 -2.79 17.52 -6.33
C LYS A 28 -3.55 17.40 -7.64
N ASP A 29 -3.19 16.40 -8.43
CA ASP A 29 -3.80 16.14 -9.74
C ASP A 29 -3.68 14.65 -10.08
N ARG A 30 -4.29 14.24 -11.17
CA ARG A 30 -4.28 12.87 -11.67
C ARG A 30 -3.63 12.80 -13.05
N VAL A 31 -2.71 11.84 -13.23
CA VAL A 31 -2.19 11.49 -14.55
C VAL A 31 -3.28 10.75 -15.31
N VAL A 32 -3.62 11.24 -16.50
CA VAL A 32 -4.65 10.65 -17.37
C VAL A 32 -4.11 10.13 -18.68
N ASP A 33 -2.87 10.51 -19.04
CA ASP A 33 -2.19 10.01 -20.22
C ASP A 33 -0.68 10.17 -20.10
N ILE A 34 0.07 9.34 -20.80
CA ILE A 34 1.54 9.38 -20.84
C ILE A 34 1.97 9.41 -22.30
N ASN A 35 2.61 10.52 -22.68
CA ASN A 35 3.17 10.66 -24.02
C ASN A 35 4.55 10.01 -24.08
N HIS A 36 4.75 9.09 -25.00
CA HIS A 36 5.98 8.35 -25.17
C HIS A 36 6.26 8.04 -26.66
N ASP A 37 7.49 7.89 -27.01
CA ASP A 37 7.91 7.18 -28.20
C ASP A 37 8.08 5.68 -27.88
N HIS A 38 8.59 4.89 -28.78
CA HIS A 38 8.76 3.45 -28.53
C HIS A 38 9.90 3.12 -27.55
N ARG A 39 10.66 4.10 -27.07
CA ARG A 39 11.84 3.91 -26.20
C ARG A 39 11.77 4.66 -24.88
N ARG A 40 11.11 5.82 -24.87
CA ARG A 40 11.10 6.70 -23.70
C ARG A 40 9.76 7.39 -23.51
N VAL A 41 9.44 7.64 -22.26
CA VAL A 41 8.40 8.60 -21.87
C VAL A 41 8.95 10.03 -22.02
N ASN A 42 8.12 10.93 -22.54
CA ASN A 42 8.48 12.33 -22.79
C ASN A 42 7.73 13.30 -21.90
N SER A 43 6.46 13.03 -21.63
CA SER A 43 5.64 13.87 -20.75
C SER A 43 4.45 13.10 -20.19
N VAL A 44 3.89 13.63 -19.10
CA VAL A 44 2.60 13.18 -18.56
C VAL A 44 1.55 14.27 -18.78
N LYS A 45 0.32 13.84 -19.07
CA LYS A 45 -0.86 14.71 -19.13
C LYS A 45 -1.66 14.57 -17.86
N LEU A 46 -1.95 15.69 -17.23
CA LEU A 46 -2.80 15.75 -16.03
C LEU A 46 -4.27 15.96 -16.39
N GLU A 47 -5.15 15.59 -15.49
CA GLU A 47 -6.61 15.78 -15.64
C GLU A 47 -6.98 17.26 -15.80
N SER A 48 -6.24 18.17 -15.17
CA SER A 48 -6.34 19.62 -15.39
C SER A 48 -6.01 20.10 -16.82
N GLY A 49 -5.52 19.21 -17.68
CA GLY A 49 -5.06 19.53 -19.03
C GLY A 49 -3.59 19.92 -19.12
N THR A 50 -2.88 20.05 -18.00
CA THR A 50 -1.46 20.41 -17.97
C THR A 50 -0.60 19.26 -18.48
N PHE A 51 0.41 19.57 -19.30
CA PHE A 51 1.46 18.63 -19.67
C PHE A 51 2.73 18.94 -18.88
N ILE A 52 3.33 17.90 -18.31
CA ILE A 52 4.59 17.99 -17.58
C ILE A 52 5.64 17.17 -18.31
N PRO A 53 6.69 17.80 -18.86
CA PRO A 53 7.84 17.08 -19.42
C PRO A 53 8.54 16.31 -18.29
N VAL A 54 9.03 15.13 -18.61
CA VAL A 54 9.68 14.25 -17.61
C VAL A 54 10.87 13.52 -18.24
N ASP A 55 11.92 13.37 -17.45
CA ASP A 55 13.07 12.54 -17.79
C ASP A 55 12.88 11.10 -17.37
N ILE A 56 12.28 10.89 -16.20
CA ILE A 56 12.00 9.56 -15.60
C ILE A 56 10.61 9.59 -14.95
N ILE A 57 9.87 8.49 -15.09
CA ILE A 57 8.64 8.25 -14.35
C ILE A 57 8.85 7.09 -13.38
N ILE A 58 8.45 7.29 -12.13
CA ILE A 58 8.29 6.20 -11.15
C ILE A 58 6.79 6.02 -10.92
N ASN A 59 6.25 4.89 -11.37
CA ASN A 59 4.88 4.52 -11.11
C ASN A 59 4.76 3.85 -9.74
N ALA A 60 4.41 4.61 -8.73
CA ALA A 60 4.15 4.17 -7.36
C ALA A 60 2.67 4.36 -6.98
N ALA A 61 1.76 4.17 -7.95
CA ALA A 61 0.34 4.47 -7.81
C ALA A 61 -0.46 3.37 -7.08
N ASN A 62 0.20 2.47 -6.33
CA ASN A 62 -0.44 1.41 -5.53
C ASN A 62 -1.41 0.58 -6.41
N CYS A 63 -2.64 0.34 -5.96
CA CYS A 63 -3.64 -0.43 -6.70
C CYS A 63 -4.12 0.22 -8.02
N TRP A 64 -3.76 1.47 -8.30
CA TRP A 64 -3.97 2.12 -9.61
C TRP A 64 -2.74 2.04 -10.53
N ALA A 65 -1.63 1.45 -10.08
CA ALA A 65 -0.44 1.29 -10.90
C ALA A 65 -0.70 0.54 -12.22
N PRO A 66 -1.57 -0.49 -12.28
CA PRO A 66 -1.94 -1.13 -13.54
C PRO A 66 -2.60 -0.19 -14.56
N ASP A 67 -3.36 0.81 -14.10
CA ASP A 67 -4.00 1.78 -15.02
C ASP A 67 -2.96 2.72 -15.62
N ILE A 68 -1.98 3.14 -14.85
CA ILE A 68 -0.83 3.91 -15.35
C ILE A 68 0.01 3.05 -16.32
N CYS A 69 0.26 1.78 -15.99
CA CYS A 69 0.98 0.85 -16.86
C CYS A 69 0.28 0.66 -18.23
N LYS A 70 -1.06 0.61 -18.24
CA LYS A 70 -1.85 0.49 -19.49
C LYS A 70 -1.63 1.69 -20.43
N MET A 71 -1.40 2.89 -19.89
CA MET A 71 -1.16 4.10 -20.71
C MET A 71 0.10 3.98 -21.56
N VAL A 72 1.04 3.12 -21.16
CA VAL A 72 2.29 2.84 -21.88
C VAL A 72 2.32 1.44 -22.50
N GLY A 73 1.20 0.70 -22.51
CA GLY A 73 1.12 -0.65 -23.07
C GLY A 73 1.69 -1.76 -22.19
N MET A 74 2.12 -1.45 -20.96
CA MET A 74 2.63 -2.42 -20.00
C MET A 74 1.50 -3.18 -19.31
N LYS A 75 1.61 -4.50 -19.23
CA LYS A 75 0.70 -5.35 -18.46
C LYS A 75 1.40 -5.86 -17.21
N VAL A 76 0.76 -5.72 -16.06
CA VAL A 76 1.30 -6.17 -14.78
C VAL A 76 0.29 -7.03 -14.03
N PRO A 77 0.73 -8.07 -13.33
CA PRO A 77 -0.13 -8.98 -12.57
C PRO A 77 -0.45 -8.41 -11.19
N ILE A 78 -0.98 -7.19 -11.15
CA ILE A 78 -1.34 -6.50 -9.93
C ILE A 78 -2.83 -6.19 -9.96
N GLU A 79 -3.54 -6.51 -8.90
CA GLU A 79 -4.97 -6.23 -8.77
C GLU A 79 -5.29 -5.59 -7.42
N PRO A 80 -6.28 -4.68 -7.37
CA PRO A 80 -6.80 -4.19 -6.10
C PRO A 80 -7.52 -5.32 -5.37
N VAL A 81 -7.12 -5.57 -4.12
CA VAL A 81 -7.77 -6.54 -3.25
C VAL A 81 -8.27 -5.84 -2.00
N ARG A 82 -9.60 -5.90 -1.83
CA ARG A 82 -10.30 -5.25 -0.72
C ARG A 82 -9.83 -5.78 0.64
N ARG A 83 -9.63 -4.85 1.59
CA ARG A 83 -9.36 -5.12 3.00
C ARG A 83 -10.25 -4.25 3.86
N GLN A 84 -10.90 -4.86 4.84
CA GLN A 84 -11.70 -4.18 5.84
C GLN A 84 -10.95 -4.11 7.15
N THR A 85 -11.06 -3.00 7.83
CA THR A 85 -10.54 -2.81 9.18
C THR A 85 -11.65 -2.26 10.05
N PHE A 86 -11.87 -2.88 11.17
CA PHE A 86 -12.94 -2.55 12.11
C PHE A 86 -12.35 -1.97 13.38
N TYR A 87 -12.90 -0.84 13.83
CA TYR A 87 -12.50 -0.17 15.05
C TYR A 87 -13.50 -0.44 16.16
N PHE A 88 -13.01 -0.77 17.35
CA PHE A 88 -13.81 -1.09 18.50
C PHE A 88 -13.13 -0.69 19.81
N ASN A 89 -13.93 -0.53 20.86
CA ASN A 89 -13.47 -0.40 22.21
C ASN A 89 -13.82 -1.65 23.02
N MET A 90 -13.17 -1.81 24.16
CA MET A 90 -13.48 -2.83 25.17
C MET A 90 -13.82 -2.15 26.50
N GLU A 91 -14.61 -2.81 27.35
CA GLU A 91 -14.99 -2.22 28.65
C GLU A 91 -13.82 -2.12 29.60
N LYS A 92 -12.89 -3.07 29.54
CA LYS A 92 -11.70 -3.10 30.38
C LYS A 92 -10.50 -2.55 29.62
N GLU A 93 -9.81 -1.61 30.20
CA GLU A 93 -8.49 -1.21 29.72
C GLU A 93 -7.49 -2.34 29.95
N ILE A 94 -6.69 -2.63 28.95
CA ILE A 94 -5.55 -3.52 29.08
C ILE A 94 -4.29 -2.71 28.92
N GLU A 95 -3.52 -2.58 29.99
CA GLU A 95 -2.15 -2.09 29.86
C GLU A 95 -1.34 -3.04 28.95
N LYS A 96 -0.66 -2.49 27.98
CA LYS A 96 0.28 -3.22 27.11
C LYS A 96 -0.33 -4.39 26.31
N PHE A 97 -1.49 -4.18 25.69
CA PHE A 97 -2.04 -5.18 24.79
C PHE A 97 -1.11 -5.39 23.58
N PRO A 98 -0.65 -6.62 23.30
CA PRO A 98 0.22 -6.91 22.17
C PRO A 98 -0.58 -6.85 20.85
N ALA A 99 0.14 -6.63 19.74
CA ALA A 99 -0.46 -6.91 18.45
C ALA A 99 -0.56 -8.44 18.27
N ILE A 100 -1.75 -8.91 17.92
CA ILE A 100 -2.03 -10.31 17.66
C ILE A 100 -2.11 -10.50 16.14
N ARG A 101 -1.37 -11.47 15.63
CA ARG A 101 -1.56 -12.03 14.29
C ARG A 101 -1.67 -13.53 14.42
N ASP A 102 -2.79 -14.08 13.98
CA ASP A 102 -3.09 -15.49 14.12
C ASP A 102 -3.02 -16.21 12.76
N HIS A 103 -2.77 -17.52 12.79
CA HIS A 103 -2.66 -18.37 11.59
C HIS A 103 -3.96 -18.40 10.76
N ASN A 104 -5.11 -18.14 11.39
CA ASN A 104 -6.41 -18.02 10.72
C ASN A 104 -6.64 -16.69 10.00
N GLY A 105 -5.62 -15.82 9.96
CA GLY A 105 -5.64 -14.51 9.31
C GLY A 105 -6.15 -13.38 10.21
N LEU A 106 -6.59 -13.65 11.44
CA LEU A 106 -6.98 -12.61 12.39
C LEU A 106 -5.79 -11.71 12.72
N SER A 107 -6.01 -10.40 12.63
CA SER A 107 -5.08 -9.39 13.11
C SER A 107 -5.83 -8.44 14.04
N VAL A 108 -5.35 -8.29 15.26
CA VAL A 108 -5.89 -7.35 16.26
C VAL A 108 -4.75 -6.55 16.86
N ARG A 109 -4.91 -5.25 16.99
CA ARG A 109 -3.90 -4.39 17.63
C ARG A 109 -4.54 -3.16 18.27
N PRO A 110 -3.89 -2.56 19.28
CA PRO A 110 -4.30 -1.27 19.80
C PRO A 110 -4.21 -0.18 18.71
N ASP A 111 -5.12 0.78 18.75
CA ASP A 111 -5.12 1.95 17.87
C ASP A 111 -5.75 3.15 18.59
N GLY A 112 -4.92 4.15 18.97
CA GLY A 112 -5.37 5.24 19.82
C GLY A 112 -5.94 4.74 21.16
N ALA A 113 -7.15 5.18 21.47
CA ALA A 113 -7.87 4.78 22.69
C ALA A 113 -8.64 3.45 22.54
N GLY A 114 -8.57 2.79 21.39
CA GLY A 114 -9.29 1.55 21.13
C GLY A 114 -8.42 0.52 20.43
N PHE A 115 -9.08 -0.30 19.62
CA PHE A 115 -8.45 -1.42 18.91
C PHE A 115 -8.95 -1.47 17.49
N ILE A 116 -8.10 -1.97 16.61
CA ILE A 116 -8.52 -2.34 15.26
C ILE A 116 -8.34 -3.83 15.03
N ALA A 117 -9.27 -4.41 14.31
CA ALA A 117 -9.19 -5.78 13.83
C ALA A 117 -9.48 -5.88 12.35
N GLY A 118 -8.90 -6.87 11.73
CA GLY A 118 -9.16 -7.24 10.34
C GLY A 118 -8.77 -8.70 10.11
N LYS A 119 -9.22 -9.23 9.01
CA LYS A 119 -8.87 -10.57 8.57
C LYS A 119 -8.07 -10.51 7.28
N THR A 120 -6.91 -11.13 7.28
CA THR A 120 -6.17 -11.38 6.05
C THR A 120 -6.75 -12.62 5.40
N ALA A 121 -7.65 -12.45 4.44
CA ALA A 121 -8.14 -13.58 3.67
C ALA A 121 -7.15 -13.90 2.56
N VAL A 122 -6.71 -15.14 2.48
CA VAL A 122 -6.11 -15.69 1.26
C VAL A 122 -7.20 -15.65 0.18
N GLY A 123 -6.96 -14.94 -0.95
CA GLY A 123 -7.94 -14.85 -2.02
C GLY A 123 -9.06 -13.82 -1.82
N GLY A 124 -8.80 -12.71 -1.14
CA GLY A 124 -9.78 -11.62 -0.98
C GLY A 124 -10.43 -11.17 -2.29
N LYS A 125 -11.63 -10.58 -2.20
CA LYS A 125 -12.39 -10.12 -3.38
C LYS A 125 -11.57 -9.12 -4.19
N LYS A 126 -11.34 -9.44 -5.45
CA LYS A 126 -10.62 -8.63 -6.42
C LYS A 126 -11.51 -7.47 -6.90
N GLY A 127 -10.86 -6.39 -7.32
CA GLY A 127 -11.54 -5.20 -7.81
C GLY A 127 -11.82 -4.18 -6.70
N PHE A 128 -12.19 -2.98 -7.13
CA PHE A 128 -12.53 -1.90 -6.20
C PHE A 128 -13.94 -2.10 -5.64
N ASN A 129 -14.03 -2.13 -4.32
CA ASN A 129 -15.28 -2.05 -3.57
C ASN A 129 -15.01 -1.31 -2.26
N TRP A 130 -15.64 -0.16 -2.08
CA TRP A 130 -15.46 0.73 -0.94
C TRP A 130 -16.52 0.56 0.15
N GLU A 131 -17.46 -0.37 -0.03
CA GLU A 131 -18.50 -0.64 0.94
C GLU A 131 -17.96 -1.43 2.13
N LEU A 132 -18.19 -0.94 3.35
CA LEU A 132 -17.89 -1.65 4.57
C LEU A 132 -19.00 -2.68 4.84
N ASP A 133 -18.67 -3.96 4.86
CA ASP A 133 -19.61 -5.03 5.22
C ASP A 133 -19.46 -5.37 6.70
N TYR A 134 -20.33 -4.79 7.52
CA TYR A 134 -20.35 -5.02 8.95
C TYR A 134 -20.60 -6.50 9.33
N ARG A 135 -21.28 -7.26 8.47
CA ARG A 135 -21.54 -8.67 8.73
C ARG A 135 -20.25 -9.48 8.86
N GLU A 136 -19.17 -9.11 8.16
CA GLU A 136 -17.88 -9.75 8.33
C GLU A 136 -17.36 -9.61 9.77
N PHE A 137 -17.60 -8.46 10.41
CA PHE A 137 -17.27 -8.27 11.80
C PHE A 137 -18.10 -9.17 12.72
N GLU A 138 -19.42 -9.19 12.54
CA GLU A 138 -20.33 -9.96 13.39
C GLU A 138 -20.19 -11.47 13.24
N THR A 139 -20.09 -11.95 11.98
CA THR A 139 -20.16 -13.40 11.71
C THR A 139 -18.81 -14.10 11.73
N GLU A 140 -17.72 -13.36 11.56
CA GLU A 140 -16.38 -13.94 11.48
C GLU A 140 -15.42 -13.38 12.52
N LEU A 141 -15.14 -12.07 12.47
CA LEU A 141 -14.07 -11.48 13.27
C LEU A 141 -14.35 -11.54 14.77
N TRP A 142 -15.56 -11.21 15.17
CA TRP A 142 -15.93 -11.28 16.58
C TRP A 142 -15.78 -12.70 17.13
N HIS A 143 -16.26 -13.70 16.42
CA HIS A 143 -16.13 -15.11 16.85
C HIS A 143 -14.66 -15.54 16.95
N LEU A 144 -13.83 -15.17 15.99
CA LEU A 144 -12.39 -15.45 16.04
C LEU A 144 -11.71 -14.78 17.25
N MET A 145 -12.08 -13.54 17.56
CA MET A 145 -11.56 -12.84 18.73
C MET A 145 -12.07 -13.44 20.03
N ALA A 146 -13.37 -13.69 20.15
CA ALA A 146 -13.98 -14.29 21.36
C ALA A 146 -13.44 -15.69 21.65
N SER A 147 -13.22 -16.52 20.61
CA SER A 147 -12.59 -17.84 20.77
C SER A 147 -11.13 -17.74 21.24
N ARG A 148 -10.46 -16.65 20.96
CA ARG A 148 -9.08 -16.40 21.40
C ARG A 148 -8.99 -16.01 22.86
N SER A 149 -9.94 -15.21 23.34
CA SER A 149 -10.02 -14.78 24.73
C SER A 149 -11.42 -14.28 25.07
N PRO A 150 -12.00 -14.67 26.21
CA PRO A 150 -13.26 -14.12 26.71
C PRO A 150 -13.25 -12.59 26.85
N PHE A 151 -12.08 -12.00 26.90
CA PHE A 151 -11.91 -10.57 26.96
C PHE A 151 -12.57 -9.82 25.79
N PHE A 152 -12.64 -10.45 24.62
CA PHE A 152 -13.28 -9.89 23.43
C PHE A 152 -14.80 -10.06 23.38
N GLU A 153 -15.41 -10.69 24.38
CA GLU A 153 -16.88 -10.79 24.46
C GLU A 153 -17.55 -9.45 24.73
N THR A 154 -16.81 -8.50 25.33
CA THR A 154 -17.31 -7.16 25.72
C THR A 154 -17.01 -6.06 24.70
N ILE A 155 -16.76 -6.44 23.45
CA ILE A 155 -16.44 -5.50 22.37
C ILE A 155 -17.62 -4.55 22.13
N LYS A 156 -17.28 -3.26 22.00
CA LYS A 156 -18.19 -2.21 21.54
C LYS A 156 -17.70 -1.71 20.17
N TYR A 157 -18.34 -2.16 19.13
CA TYR A 157 -18.06 -1.70 17.77
C TYR A 157 -18.25 -0.19 17.64
N LYS A 158 -17.35 0.49 16.95
CA LYS A 158 -17.34 1.95 16.77
C LYS A 158 -17.32 2.38 15.31
N GLY A 159 -16.97 1.50 14.40
CA GLY A 159 -16.87 1.81 12.99
C GLY A 159 -15.81 0.97 12.28
N GLY A 160 -15.50 1.38 11.07
CA GLY A 160 -14.47 0.74 10.28
C GLY A 160 -14.25 1.46 8.96
N TRP A 161 -13.31 0.97 8.19
CA TRP A 161 -13.01 1.50 6.86
C TRP A 161 -12.56 0.40 5.92
N VAL A 162 -12.60 0.71 4.64
CA VAL A 162 -12.13 -0.16 3.57
C VAL A 162 -10.88 0.44 2.95
N GLY A 163 -9.89 -0.39 2.70
CA GLY A 163 -8.74 -0.10 1.88
C GLY A 163 -8.53 -1.16 0.81
N HIS A 164 -7.60 -0.93 -0.09
CA HIS A 164 -7.24 -1.90 -1.11
C HIS A 164 -5.73 -2.10 -1.11
N TYR A 165 -5.32 -3.37 -1.10
CA TYR A 165 -3.94 -3.74 -1.38
C TYR A 165 -3.73 -3.80 -2.90
N ASP A 166 -2.57 -3.38 -3.34
CA ASP A 166 -2.03 -3.65 -4.67
C ASP A 166 -1.45 -5.07 -4.71
N GLN A 167 -2.33 -6.06 -4.79
CA GLN A 167 -1.94 -7.45 -4.69
C GLN A 167 -1.17 -7.90 -5.93
N CYS A 168 0.10 -8.26 -5.78
CA CYS A 168 0.84 -8.97 -6.80
C CYS A 168 0.34 -10.41 -6.87
N LEU A 169 -0.14 -10.83 -8.04
CA LEU A 169 -0.74 -12.15 -8.24
C LEU A 169 0.28 -13.26 -8.49
N LEU A 170 1.55 -12.91 -8.70
CA LEU A 170 2.61 -13.91 -8.92
C LEU A 170 2.97 -14.60 -7.61
N ASP A 171 3.45 -13.83 -6.65
CA ASP A 171 4.04 -14.34 -5.41
C ASP A 171 3.78 -13.46 -4.19
N GLY A 172 2.99 -12.39 -4.36
CA GLY A 172 2.70 -11.43 -3.28
C GLY A 172 3.82 -10.46 -2.97
N ASN A 173 4.91 -10.44 -3.76
CA ASN A 173 6.01 -9.50 -3.59
C ASN A 173 5.93 -8.33 -4.59
N PRO A 174 6.50 -7.16 -4.28
CA PRO A 174 6.45 -6.01 -5.17
C PRO A 174 7.24 -6.24 -6.46
N ILE A 175 6.78 -5.61 -7.53
CA ILE A 175 7.49 -5.51 -8.79
C ILE A 175 8.20 -4.16 -8.79
N LEU A 176 9.53 -4.19 -8.91
CA LEU A 176 10.40 -3.04 -8.75
C LEU A 176 11.39 -2.91 -9.91
N GLY A 177 11.65 -1.68 -10.33
CA GLY A 177 12.70 -1.38 -11.28
C GLY A 177 12.22 -0.93 -12.65
N PRO A 178 13.15 -0.74 -13.60
CA PRO A 178 12.86 -0.31 -14.96
C PRO A 178 12.17 -1.41 -15.76
N TRP A 179 11.40 -1.02 -16.75
CA TRP A 179 10.76 -1.95 -17.66
C TRP A 179 11.78 -2.43 -18.72
N GLU A 180 12.37 -3.58 -18.47
CA GLU A 180 13.26 -4.23 -19.44
C GLU A 180 12.53 -4.50 -20.76
N ASN A 181 13.20 -4.22 -21.88
CA ASN A 181 12.64 -4.33 -23.23
C ASN A 181 11.43 -3.43 -23.53
N GLY A 182 11.14 -2.46 -22.65
CA GLY A 182 10.12 -1.44 -22.85
C GLY A 182 10.68 -0.03 -22.82
N LEU A 183 10.00 0.86 -22.09
CA LEU A 183 10.42 2.25 -21.95
C LEU A 183 11.54 2.37 -20.92
N SER A 184 12.73 2.78 -21.33
CA SER A 184 13.95 2.78 -20.51
C SER A 184 13.89 3.71 -19.29
N ASN A 185 12.98 4.68 -19.29
CA ASN A 185 12.79 5.65 -18.22
C ASN A 185 11.43 5.52 -17.51
N PHE A 186 10.77 4.36 -17.64
CA PHE A 186 9.57 4.03 -16.89
C PHE A 186 9.91 2.98 -15.82
N ILE A 187 9.83 3.37 -14.56
CA ILE A 187 10.17 2.54 -13.41
C ILE A 187 8.87 2.18 -12.68
N LEU A 188 8.69 0.91 -12.36
CA LEU A 188 7.57 0.44 -11.56
C LEU A 188 7.99 0.23 -10.11
N ALA A 189 7.13 0.64 -9.18
CA ALA A 189 7.23 0.37 -7.74
C ALA A 189 5.82 0.08 -7.20
N ALA A 190 5.31 -1.12 -7.42
CA ALA A 190 3.95 -1.50 -7.05
C ALA A 190 3.82 -3.01 -6.80
N GLY A 191 2.67 -3.44 -6.31
CA GLY A 191 2.41 -4.84 -5.99
C GLY A 191 2.88 -5.26 -4.61
N PHE A 192 2.90 -4.34 -3.67
CA PHE A 192 3.41 -4.56 -2.30
C PHE A 192 2.55 -5.48 -1.44
N SER A 193 1.36 -5.83 -1.87
CA SER A 193 0.49 -6.83 -1.24
C SER A 193 0.26 -6.61 0.27
N GLY A 194 0.23 -5.33 0.68
CA GLY A 194 0.04 -4.91 2.08
C GLY A 194 1.31 -4.69 2.89
N HIS A 195 2.49 -4.85 2.31
CA HIS A 195 3.79 -4.67 2.99
C HIS A 195 4.51 -3.36 2.63
N GLY A 196 3.87 -2.48 1.86
CA GLY A 196 4.50 -1.28 1.31
C GLY A 196 5.05 -0.33 2.36
N LEU A 197 4.37 -0.13 3.50
CA LEU A 197 4.84 0.77 4.56
C LEU A 197 6.18 0.32 5.15
N GLN A 198 6.34 -0.97 5.40
CA GLN A 198 7.56 -1.54 5.95
C GLN A 198 8.72 -1.47 4.95
N HIS A 199 8.43 -1.67 3.67
CA HIS A 199 9.43 -1.73 2.60
C HIS A 199 9.82 -0.35 2.07
N ALA A 200 8.95 0.67 2.21
CA ALA A 200 9.13 1.97 1.58
C ALA A 200 10.52 2.61 1.77
N PRO A 201 11.13 2.62 2.96
CA PRO A 201 12.46 3.22 3.13
C PRO A 201 13.55 2.52 2.31
N ALA A 202 13.59 1.18 2.35
CA ALA A 202 14.57 0.40 1.61
C ALA A 202 14.37 0.52 0.09
N ILE A 203 13.12 0.43 -0.36
CA ILE A 203 12.78 0.55 -1.78
C ILE A 203 13.09 1.96 -2.32
N SER A 204 12.80 3.00 -1.54
CA SER A 204 13.12 4.37 -1.95
C SER A 204 14.63 4.58 -2.10
N LEU A 205 15.45 4.00 -1.22
CA LEU A 205 16.90 4.02 -1.34
C LEU A 205 17.35 3.29 -2.60
N ALA A 206 16.88 2.05 -2.80
CA ALA A 206 17.24 1.25 -3.96
C ALA A 206 16.87 1.91 -5.30
N LEU A 207 15.67 2.51 -5.39
CA LEU A 207 15.25 3.24 -6.59
C LEU A 207 16.06 4.53 -6.80
N SER A 208 16.40 5.23 -5.71
CA SER A 208 17.30 6.39 -5.81
C SER A 208 18.68 6.00 -6.34
N GLU A 209 19.24 4.89 -5.86
CA GLU A 209 20.51 4.34 -6.35
C GLU A 209 20.41 3.94 -7.82
N GLN A 210 19.34 3.23 -8.19
CA GLN A 210 19.07 2.83 -9.57
C GLN A 210 19.02 4.05 -10.53
N ILE A 211 18.40 5.14 -10.09
CA ILE A 211 18.30 6.37 -10.91
C ILE A 211 19.65 7.08 -11.03
N ASN A 212 20.39 7.18 -9.92
CA ASN A 212 21.64 7.97 -9.88
C ASN A 212 22.86 7.20 -10.39
N TYR A 213 22.88 5.87 -10.23
CA TYR A 213 24.06 5.03 -10.52
C TYR A 213 23.79 3.97 -11.60
N GLY A 214 22.54 3.79 -12.03
CA GLY A 214 22.14 2.75 -12.99
C GLY A 214 21.89 1.37 -12.35
N GLU A 215 22.16 1.22 -11.07
CA GLU A 215 21.96 -0.03 -10.32
C GLU A 215 21.63 0.24 -8.84
N ALA A 216 20.88 -0.65 -8.22
CA ALA A 216 20.68 -0.65 -6.76
C ALA A 216 21.92 -1.26 -6.09
N LYS A 217 22.60 -0.51 -5.22
CA LYS A 217 23.85 -0.93 -4.57
C LYS A 217 23.65 -1.53 -3.18
N SER A 218 22.65 -1.02 -2.47
CA SER A 218 22.37 -1.41 -1.08
C SER A 218 21.54 -2.67 -0.96
N PHE A 219 20.80 -3.04 -2.01
CA PHE A 219 19.88 -4.17 -2.02
C PHE A 219 19.91 -4.87 -3.38
N ASP A 220 19.86 -6.20 -3.35
CA ASP A 220 19.63 -7.00 -4.54
C ASP A 220 18.11 -6.95 -4.88
N LEU A 221 17.77 -6.36 -6.01
CA LEU A 221 16.41 -6.29 -6.55
C LEU A 221 16.14 -7.35 -7.63
N SER A 222 17.12 -8.18 -7.98
CA SER A 222 16.94 -9.27 -8.95
C SER A 222 16.01 -10.35 -8.39
N ARG A 223 15.25 -10.94 -9.26
CA ARG A 223 14.35 -12.07 -8.96
C ARG A 223 14.66 -13.24 -9.87
#